data_07643158f9ef896b688045af6baa4d96
#
_entry.id   07643158f9ef896b688045af6baa4d96
#
_cell.length_a   1.000
_cell.length_b   1.000
_cell.length_c   1.000
_cell.angle_alpha   90.00
_cell.angle_beta   90.00
_cell.angle_gamma   90.00
#
_symmetry.space_group_name_H-M   'P 1'
#
loop_
_entity.id
_entity.type
_entity.pdbx_description
1 polymer ?
#
loop_
_entity_poly.entity_id
_entity_poly.type
_entity_poly.pdbx_seq_one_letter_code
_entity_poly.pdbx_strand_id
1 'polypeptide(L)'
;MTERRKILVADDEASIREILSIQLARMGYEVVLAGDGAEAVAAYEAEKPDLILLDVMMPRLNGLDACQKIRALEKKSGRRVPVIFLTARDSTHDKTSAALSGGDELVAKPVSLVELRERVEAALKRAKP
;
A
#
# COMPACT_ATOMS: atom_id res chain seq x y z
N MET A 1 9.18 -14.46 -20.37
CA MET A 1 8.63 -14.78 -19.06
C MET A 1 8.30 -13.52 -18.30
N THR A 2 7.11 -13.46 -17.76
CA THR A 2 6.64 -12.26 -17.06
C THR A 2 6.97 -12.35 -15.57
N GLU A 3 7.63 -11.34 -15.05
CA GLU A 3 7.90 -11.29 -13.63
C GLU A 3 6.60 -10.98 -12.88
N ARG A 4 6.50 -11.54 -11.68
CA ARG A 4 5.36 -11.23 -10.83
C ARG A 4 5.45 -9.79 -10.36
N ARG A 5 4.30 -9.12 -10.31
CA ARG A 5 4.21 -7.83 -9.69
C ARG A 5 4.36 -7.97 -8.19
N LYS A 6 5.04 -7.02 -7.58
CA LYS A 6 5.35 -7.05 -6.16
C LYS A 6 4.49 -6.03 -5.43
N ILE A 7 3.82 -6.48 -4.37
CA ILE A 7 2.95 -5.60 -3.57
C ILE A 7 3.47 -5.56 -2.14
N LEU A 8 3.69 -4.35 -1.65
CA LEU A 8 4.07 -4.14 -0.26
C LEU A 8 2.80 -3.94 0.57
N VAL A 9 2.65 -4.72 1.63
CA VAL A 9 1.53 -4.59 2.56
C VAL A 9 2.07 -4.15 3.91
N ALA A 10 1.65 -2.98 4.37
CA ALA A 10 2.07 -2.44 5.66
C ALA A 10 0.85 -2.30 6.56
N ASP A 11 0.84 -3.06 7.65
CA ASP A 11 -0.23 -3.05 8.63
C ASP A 11 0.36 -3.54 9.94
N ASP A 12 0.00 -2.92 11.06
CA ASP A 12 0.56 -3.30 12.34
C ASP A 12 -0.08 -4.57 12.93
N GLU A 13 -1.20 -5.02 12.40
CA GLU A 13 -1.84 -6.24 12.85
C GLU A 13 -1.35 -7.43 12.03
N ALA A 14 -0.71 -8.38 12.72
CA ALA A 14 -0.15 -9.55 12.05
C ALA A 14 -1.21 -10.37 11.32
N SER A 15 -2.41 -10.48 11.91
CA SER A 15 -3.50 -11.25 11.29
C SER A 15 -3.95 -10.64 9.98
N ILE A 16 -3.98 -9.30 9.90
CA ILE A 16 -4.37 -8.60 8.67
C ILE A 16 -3.30 -8.81 7.60
N ARG A 17 -2.01 -8.66 7.99
CA ARG A 17 -0.91 -8.89 7.05
C ARG A 17 -1.00 -10.30 6.46
N GLU A 18 -1.27 -11.29 7.32
CA GLU A 18 -1.34 -12.68 6.88
C GLU A 18 -2.48 -12.90 5.89
N ILE A 19 -3.67 -12.40 6.22
CA ILE A 19 -4.84 -12.55 5.34
C ILE A 19 -4.59 -11.91 3.98
N LEU A 20 -4.10 -10.67 3.98
CA LEU A 20 -3.85 -9.97 2.73
C LEU A 20 -2.76 -10.67 1.92
N SER A 21 -1.72 -11.16 2.61
CA SER A 21 -0.64 -11.87 1.95
C SER A 21 -1.14 -13.11 1.21
N ILE A 22 -1.99 -13.89 1.88
CA ILE A 22 -2.55 -15.10 1.27
C ILE A 22 -3.41 -14.75 0.05
N GLN A 23 -4.27 -13.74 0.21
CA GLN A 23 -5.16 -13.34 -0.88
C GLN A 23 -4.39 -12.83 -2.10
N LEU A 24 -3.41 -11.97 -1.86
CA LEU A 24 -2.61 -11.41 -2.95
C LEU A 24 -1.74 -12.46 -3.62
N ALA A 25 -1.19 -13.38 -2.85
CA ALA A 25 -0.39 -14.46 -3.43
C ALA A 25 -1.25 -15.34 -4.34
N ARG A 26 -2.49 -15.58 -3.95
CA ARG A 26 -3.42 -16.35 -4.78
C ARG A 26 -3.77 -15.67 -6.09
N MET A 27 -3.67 -14.32 -6.09
CA MET A 27 -3.89 -13.55 -7.32
C MET A 27 -2.65 -13.52 -8.22
N GLY A 28 -1.54 -14.10 -7.77
CA GLY A 28 -0.33 -14.18 -8.57
C GLY A 28 0.70 -13.12 -8.26
N TYR A 29 0.55 -12.37 -7.18
CA TYR A 29 1.49 -11.32 -6.82
C TYR A 29 2.53 -11.83 -5.82
N GLU A 30 3.72 -11.23 -5.87
CA GLU A 30 4.72 -11.41 -4.84
C GLU A 30 4.41 -10.40 -3.74
N VAL A 31 4.50 -10.81 -2.48
CA VAL A 31 4.08 -9.95 -1.36
C VAL A 31 5.25 -9.69 -0.42
N VAL A 32 5.42 -8.43 -0.05
CA VAL A 32 6.40 -7.99 0.94
C VAL A 32 5.62 -7.39 2.10
N LEU A 33 5.99 -7.73 3.34
CA LEU A 33 5.24 -7.31 4.52
C LEU A 33 6.04 -6.34 5.38
N ALA A 34 5.33 -5.37 5.97
CA ALA A 34 5.92 -4.43 6.92
C ALA A 34 4.95 -4.24 8.08
N GLY A 35 5.48 -4.12 9.28
CA GLY A 35 4.66 -4.01 10.50
C GLY A 35 4.46 -2.59 11.00
N ASP A 36 5.15 -1.62 10.43
CA ASP A 36 4.97 -0.22 10.79
C ASP A 36 5.45 0.67 9.64
N GLY A 37 5.28 1.98 9.81
CA GLY A 37 5.62 2.92 8.75
C GLY A 37 7.11 2.99 8.43
N ALA A 38 7.96 2.84 9.43
CA ALA A 38 9.40 2.86 9.20
C ALA A 38 9.83 1.64 8.38
N GLU A 39 9.29 0.47 8.72
CA GLU A 39 9.55 -0.74 7.94
C GLU A 39 9.02 -0.60 6.52
N ALA A 40 7.87 0.06 6.37
CA ALA A 40 7.28 0.26 5.04
C ALA A 40 8.20 1.09 4.15
N VAL A 41 8.76 2.17 4.69
CA VAL A 41 9.67 3.01 3.91
C VAL A 41 10.93 2.23 3.54
N ALA A 42 11.48 1.47 4.50
CA ALA A 42 12.68 0.67 4.24
C ALA A 42 12.41 -0.41 3.19
N ALA A 43 11.25 -1.07 3.29
CA ALA A 43 10.87 -2.10 2.32
C ALA A 43 10.65 -1.50 0.94
N TYR A 44 10.06 -0.31 0.88
CA TYR A 44 9.89 0.38 -0.39
C TYR A 44 11.25 0.58 -1.09
N GLU A 45 12.24 1.05 -0.35
CA GLU A 45 13.56 1.29 -0.93
C GLU A 45 14.26 -0.01 -1.35
N ALA A 46 14.15 -1.04 -0.52
CA ALA A 46 14.86 -2.29 -0.76
C ALA A 46 14.20 -3.13 -1.85
N GLU A 47 12.88 -3.18 -1.86
CA GLU A 47 12.13 -4.12 -2.70
C GLU A 47 11.54 -3.50 -3.97
N LYS A 48 11.42 -2.19 -4.02
CA LYS A 48 10.85 -1.46 -5.17
C LYS A 48 9.51 -2.06 -5.62
N PRO A 49 8.51 -2.06 -4.75
CA PRO A 49 7.21 -2.67 -5.09
C PRO A 49 6.50 -1.93 -6.21
N ASP A 50 5.57 -2.62 -6.84
CA ASP A 50 4.75 -2.06 -7.90
C ASP A 50 3.49 -1.38 -7.36
N LEU A 51 3.12 -1.70 -6.12
CA LEU A 51 1.95 -1.13 -5.45
C LEU A 51 2.13 -1.28 -3.96
N ILE A 52 1.60 -0.32 -3.19
CA ILE A 52 1.66 -0.35 -1.73
C ILE A 52 0.25 -0.29 -1.15
N LEU A 53 -0.06 -1.25 -0.28
CA LEU A 53 -1.25 -1.21 0.57
C LEU A 53 -0.77 -0.78 1.94
N LEU A 54 -1.28 0.33 2.44
CA LEU A 54 -0.68 1.02 3.58
C LEU A 54 -1.75 1.39 4.61
N ASP A 55 -1.69 0.78 5.78
CA ASP A 55 -2.60 1.11 6.86
C ASP A 55 -2.31 2.54 7.34
N VAL A 56 -3.36 3.30 7.58
CA VAL A 56 -3.23 4.68 8.06
C VAL A 56 -2.69 4.70 9.49
N MET A 57 -3.24 3.85 10.35
CA MET A 57 -2.92 3.86 11.80
C MET A 57 -1.89 2.80 12.13
N MET A 58 -0.64 3.22 12.29
CA MET A 58 0.45 2.33 12.67
C MET A 58 1.33 3.02 13.71
N PRO A 59 2.01 2.25 14.59
CA PRO A 59 2.91 2.84 15.58
C PRO A 59 4.18 3.39 14.91
N ARG A 60 4.88 4.22 15.64
CA ARG A 60 6.15 4.85 15.27
C ARG A 60 5.99 5.84 14.12
N LEU A 61 5.71 5.35 12.92
CA LEU A 61 5.47 6.20 11.77
C LEU A 61 4.18 5.72 11.15
N ASN A 62 3.13 6.55 11.15
CA ASN A 62 1.85 6.17 10.59
C ASN A 62 1.90 6.12 9.06
N GLY A 63 0.83 5.58 8.46
CA GLY A 63 0.80 5.40 7.01
C GLY A 63 0.85 6.69 6.23
N LEU A 64 0.25 7.75 6.76
CA LEU A 64 0.25 9.04 6.06
C LEU A 64 1.66 9.58 5.96
N ASP A 65 2.39 9.56 7.08
CA ASP A 65 3.77 10.04 7.10
C ASP A 65 4.68 9.15 6.28
N ALA A 66 4.46 7.85 6.32
CA ALA A 66 5.24 6.92 5.49
C ALA A 66 5.04 7.22 4.02
N CYS A 67 3.81 7.50 3.60
CA CYS A 67 3.53 7.84 2.21
C CYS A 67 4.26 9.12 1.80
N GLN A 68 4.26 10.13 2.65
CA GLN A 68 4.99 11.37 2.35
C GLN A 68 6.49 11.11 2.15
N LYS A 69 7.07 10.26 3.00
CA LYS A 69 8.48 9.91 2.85
C LYS A 69 8.75 9.15 1.56
N ILE A 70 7.85 8.24 1.20
CA ILE A 70 7.97 7.49 -0.05
C ILE A 70 7.90 8.44 -1.24
N ARG A 71 6.95 9.39 -1.22
CA ARG A 71 6.83 10.37 -2.31
C ARG A 71 8.09 11.22 -2.44
N ALA A 72 8.69 11.59 -1.32
CA ALA A 72 9.94 12.35 -1.35
C ALA A 72 11.07 11.55 -2.00
N LEU A 73 11.15 10.26 -1.69
CA LEU A 73 12.16 9.38 -2.29
C LEU A 73 11.93 9.18 -3.77
N GLU A 74 10.67 9.14 -4.20
CA GLU A 74 10.33 8.98 -5.61
C GLU A 74 10.82 10.13 -6.47
N LYS A 75 10.90 11.32 -5.91
CA LYS A 75 11.40 12.47 -6.66
C LYS A 75 12.82 12.25 -7.17
N LYS A 76 13.59 11.44 -6.45
CA LYS A 76 14.96 11.13 -6.86
C LYS A 76 15.03 10.09 -7.95
N SER A 77 14.10 9.13 -7.94
CA SER A 77 14.11 8.02 -8.90
C SER A 77 13.29 8.29 -10.14
N GLY A 78 12.34 9.22 -10.07
CA GLY A 78 11.43 9.51 -11.18
C GLY A 78 10.32 8.47 -11.35
N ARG A 79 10.22 7.51 -10.44
CA ARG A 79 9.24 6.43 -10.52
C ARG A 79 8.15 6.66 -9.49
N ARG A 80 6.88 6.58 -9.91
CA ARG A 80 5.75 6.74 -9.01
C ARG A 80 5.04 5.42 -8.79
N VAL A 81 4.92 5.02 -7.51
CA VAL A 81 4.23 3.80 -7.14
C VAL A 81 2.82 4.15 -6.64
N PRO A 82 1.78 3.42 -7.06
CA PRO A 82 0.44 3.66 -6.52
C PRO A 82 0.37 3.23 -5.06
N VAL A 83 -0.32 4.03 -4.25
CA VAL A 83 -0.52 3.78 -2.83
C VAL A 83 -2.02 3.76 -2.54
N ILE A 84 -2.49 2.65 -1.99
CA ILE A 84 -3.85 2.50 -1.52
C ILE A 84 -3.80 2.44 0.00
N PHE A 85 -4.43 3.42 0.65
CA PHE A 85 -4.53 3.41 2.10
C PHE A 85 -5.64 2.48 2.55
N LEU A 86 -5.38 1.74 3.62
CA LEU A 86 -6.39 0.94 4.29
C LEU A 86 -6.68 1.58 5.64
N THR A 87 -7.95 1.73 5.98
CA THR A 87 -8.33 2.36 7.23
C THR A 87 -9.55 1.68 7.83
N ALA A 88 -9.62 1.65 9.15
CA ALA A 88 -10.79 1.13 9.85
C ALA A 88 -11.97 2.10 9.76
N ARG A 89 -11.70 3.35 9.33
CA ARG A 89 -12.74 4.38 9.24
C ARG A 89 -12.74 5.00 7.84
N ASP A 90 -13.92 5.10 7.28
CA ASP A 90 -14.11 5.78 6.01
C ASP A 90 -14.74 7.15 6.32
N SER A 91 -13.90 8.10 6.70
CA SER A 91 -14.35 9.43 7.04
C SER A 91 -13.81 10.45 6.04
N THR A 92 -14.50 11.59 5.92
CA THR A 92 -14.06 12.67 5.05
C THR A 92 -12.68 13.18 5.46
N HIS A 93 -12.44 13.25 6.77
CA HIS A 93 -11.15 13.69 7.28
C HIS A 93 -10.02 12.76 6.82
N ASP A 94 -10.24 11.45 6.94
CA ASP A 94 -9.25 10.46 6.53
C ASP A 94 -8.97 10.54 5.03
N LYS A 95 -10.02 10.73 4.24
CA LYS A 95 -9.86 10.85 2.79
C LYS A 95 -9.04 12.07 2.41
N THR A 96 -9.31 13.20 3.06
CA THR A 96 -8.56 14.43 2.82
C THR A 96 -7.11 14.27 3.21
N SER A 97 -6.85 13.70 4.38
CA SER A 97 -5.49 13.49 4.87
C SER A 97 -4.71 12.54 3.95
N ALA A 98 -5.37 11.49 3.47
CA ALA A 98 -4.74 10.53 2.57
C ALA A 98 -4.33 11.20 1.26
N ALA A 99 -5.21 12.02 0.70
CA ALA A 99 -4.91 12.74 -0.54
C ALA A 99 -3.75 13.71 -0.35
N LEU A 100 -3.76 14.45 0.76
CA LEU A 100 -2.69 15.40 1.05
C LEU A 100 -1.34 14.72 1.28
N SER A 101 -1.37 13.46 1.71
CA SER A 101 -0.15 12.68 1.93
C SER A 101 0.38 12.02 0.66
N GLY A 102 -0.33 12.16 -0.45
CA GLY A 102 0.10 11.62 -1.74
C GLY A 102 -0.45 10.25 -2.08
N GLY A 103 -1.46 9.77 -1.35
CA GLY A 103 -2.09 8.49 -1.65
C GLY A 103 -3.02 8.58 -2.85
N ASP A 104 -3.27 7.45 -3.48
CA ASP A 104 -4.12 7.38 -4.67
C ASP A 104 -5.55 6.98 -4.34
N GLU A 105 -5.73 6.12 -3.34
CA GLU A 105 -7.06 5.67 -2.92
C GLU A 105 -7.09 5.39 -1.43
N LEU A 106 -8.29 5.37 -0.88
CA LEU A 106 -8.53 5.03 0.51
C LEU A 106 -9.66 4.00 0.54
N VAL A 107 -9.39 2.86 1.15
CA VAL A 107 -10.36 1.77 1.23
C VAL A 107 -10.59 1.40 2.69
N ALA A 108 -11.84 1.28 3.08
CA ALA A 108 -12.19 0.93 4.46
C ALA A 108 -12.02 -0.56 4.72
N LYS A 109 -11.52 -0.90 5.90
CA LYS A 109 -11.43 -2.27 6.36
C LYS A 109 -12.73 -2.67 7.05
N PRO A 110 -13.14 -3.94 6.99
CA PRO A 110 -12.48 -5.02 6.27
C PRO A 110 -12.75 -4.97 4.78
N VAL A 111 -11.73 -5.19 3.97
CA VAL A 111 -11.91 -5.16 2.52
C VAL A 111 -12.22 -6.57 2.03
N SER A 112 -13.24 -6.71 1.18
CA SER A 112 -13.60 -7.99 0.62
C SER A 112 -12.57 -8.42 -0.42
N LEU A 113 -12.52 -9.72 -0.69
CA LEU A 113 -11.62 -10.24 -1.71
C LEU A 113 -11.91 -9.63 -3.08
N VAL A 114 -13.19 -9.46 -3.40
CA VAL A 114 -13.60 -8.86 -4.69
C VAL A 114 -13.12 -7.41 -4.78
N GLU A 115 -13.36 -6.63 -3.74
CA GLU A 115 -12.94 -5.24 -3.74
C GLU A 115 -11.43 -5.11 -3.77
N LEU A 116 -10.71 -5.94 -3.01
CA LEU A 116 -9.26 -5.93 -3.01
C LEU A 116 -8.72 -6.17 -4.42
N ARG A 117 -9.25 -7.19 -5.08
CA ARG A 117 -8.83 -7.52 -6.44
C ARG A 117 -9.09 -6.36 -7.40
N GLU A 118 -10.29 -5.80 -7.34
CA GLU A 118 -10.65 -4.71 -8.23
C GLU A 118 -9.76 -3.48 -8.04
N ARG A 119 -9.51 -3.12 -6.78
CA ARG A 119 -8.69 -1.94 -6.49
C ARG A 119 -7.24 -2.14 -6.90
N VAL A 120 -6.70 -3.32 -6.60
CA VAL A 120 -5.31 -3.63 -6.95
C VAL A 120 -5.12 -3.66 -8.46
N GLU A 121 -6.00 -4.35 -9.17
CA GLU A 121 -5.90 -4.45 -10.62
C GLU A 121 -6.04 -3.09 -11.28
N ALA A 122 -6.98 -2.27 -10.82
CA ALA A 122 -7.17 -0.94 -11.38
C ALA A 122 -5.95 -0.05 -11.13
N ALA A 123 -5.39 -0.11 -9.93
CA ALA A 123 -4.24 0.72 -9.58
C ALA A 123 -3.00 0.32 -10.41
N LEU A 124 -2.76 -0.96 -10.56
CA LEU A 124 -1.63 -1.44 -11.35
C LEU A 124 -1.80 -1.09 -12.82
N LYS A 125 -3.02 -1.14 -13.31
CA LYS A 125 -3.31 -0.80 -14.71
C LYS A 125 -3.05 0.68 -14.99
N ARG A 126 -3.47 1.55 -14.08
CA ARG A 126 -3.25 2.99 -14.23
C ARG A 126 -1.77 3.36 -14.13
N ALA A 127 -1.00 2.59 -13.38
CA ALA A 127 0.42 2.87 -13.14
C ALA A 127 1.31 2.48 -14.31
N LYS A 128 0.79 1.77 -15.29
CA LYS A 128 1.60 1.37 -16.44
C LYS A 128 2.04 2.58 -17.24
N PRO A 129 3.31 2.63 -17.60
CA PRO A 129 3.82 3.70 -18.47
C PRO A 129 3.24 3.57 -19.88
#